data_9864f625073b4123cb27bf96939ecc81
#
_entry.id   9864f625073b4123cb27bf96939ecc81
#
_cell.length_a   1.000
_cell.length_b   1.000
_cell.length_c   1.000
_cell.angle_alpha   90.00
_cell.angle_beta   90.00
_cell.angle_gamma   90.00
#
_symmetry.space_group_name_H-M   'P 1'
#
loop_
_entity.id
_entity.type
_entity.pdbx_description
1 polymer ?
#
loop_
_entity_poly.entity_id
_entity_poly.type
_entity_poly.pdbx_seq_one_letter_code
_entity_poly.pdbx_strand_id
1 'polypeptide(L)'
;MKTLLWLFSILFKKLILKRAFPILILSVLFSCNFSKKPKGENTIHIPKKSNILWLVTEDMGQYLPSFGDNTVLTPNLSRLANEGIRYPNVFSPSGVCAPSRAAIVTGMYPSSIGANHMRTTSYTEVTGLPKYEAVPPPEVKMFSELLRKQGYYCTNNAKNDYQFKAPVTGWDQNGKKAHWKNRAQGQPFFSIFNFNVTHESGLFEPYERAIAIPEDIEFRIPPYLPDTKTVRRDLWKMYNNIALMDQQIGKVLKELEDDGLLENTIVFFYSDHGGPLPRQKRLVYDSGIKVPMIIRFPNKIYAGTQDDQLISFVDFAPTVLALSGQVPPDYLQGQAFIGEKQIKRDYIHAASDRFDGFTDVIRAVRDSRFKYIRNYQTEQGYYLPVTYRERIPTMKELIKLRGEGSLNEVQSQWFREKKSKEELFDCLNDPHEINNLANQAEYQNKLIELRNEMDRWLTEINDQPNLPERDLINKLWENKLEKPKTTTPVVSITEGEITIECGTKGASIGYRIVNENASPSAPYQVYTVPFKIEKGNHLEIIAHRIGFEASNPIKYISKF
;
A
#
# COMPACT_ATOMS: atom_id res chain seq x y z
N MET A 1 -81.53 15.67 7.80
CA MET A 1 -80.37 15.25 6.99
C MET A 1 -79.53 14.16 7.66
N LYS A 2 -79.95 13.51 8.74
CA LYS A 2 -79.25 12.44 9.42
C LYS A 2 -79.90 11.08 9.29
N THR A 3 -81.06 10.96 8.60
CA THR A 3 -81.85 9.73 8.47
C THR A 3 -81.72 9.07 7.09
N LEU A 4 -81.06 9.74 6.11
CA LEU A 4 -80.91 9.17 4.75
C LEU A 4 -79.61 8.39 4.54
N LEU A 5 -78.61 8.53 5.42
CA LEU A 5 -77.32 7.84 5.34
C LEU A 5 -77.29 6.45 5.99
N TRP A 6 -78.33 6.14 6.79
CA TRP A 6 -78.40 4.84 7.48
C TRP A 6 -79.06 3.73 6.61
N LEU A 7 -79.93 4.14 5.66
CA LEU A 7 -80.58 3.23 4.71
C LEU A 7 -79.69 2.77 3.56
N PHE A 8 -78.69 3.54 3.19
CA PHE A 8 -77.74 3.13 2.13
C PHE A 8 -76.68 2.10 2.60
N SER A 9 -76.40 2.05 3.90
CA SER A 9 -75.44 1.10 4.46
C SER A 9 -75.97 -0.32 4.62
N ILE A 10 -77.32 -0.49 4.67
CA ILE A 10 -77.96 -1.80 4.86
C ILE A 10 -78.26 -2.48 3.51
N LEU A 11 -78.47 -1.72 2.44
CA LEU A 11 -78.71 -2.25 1.09
C LEU A 11 -77.41 -2.75 0.39
N PHE A 12 -76.26 -2.21 0.74
CA PHE A 12 -75.01 -2.61 0.12
C PHE A 12 -74.42 -3.88 0.74
N LYS A 13 -74.86 -4.29 1.94
CA LYS A 13 -74.40 -5.56 2.58
C LYS A 13 -75.23 -6.80 2.21
N LYS A 14 -76.33 -6.66 1.47
CA LYS A 14 -77.16 -7.84 1.04
C LYS A 14 -77.01 -8.26 -0.42
N LEU A 15 -76.18 -7.58 -1.22
CA LEU A 15 -76.05 -7.87 -2.66
C LEU A 15 -74.73 -8.57 -3.02
N ILE A 16 -73.90 -8.94 -2.05
CA ILE A 16 -72.60 -9.61 -2.30
C ILE A 16 -72.57 -11.09 -1.83
N LEU A 17 -73.71 -11.66 -1.49
CA LEU A 17 -73.76 -13.07 -1.08
C LEU A 17 -74.71 -13.92 -1.93
N LYS A 18 -74.52 -14.03 -3.23
CA LYS A 18 -75.02 -15.14 -4.07
C LYS A 18 -74.58 -14.90 -5.52
N ARG A 19 -73.38 -15.33 -5.88
CA ARG A 19 -73.03 -15.99 -7.15
C ARG A 19 -71.50 -16.29 -7.08
N ALA A 20 -71.23 -17.48 -6.56
CA ALA A 20 -69.94 -18.11 -6.74
C ALA A 20 -69.83 -18.58 -8.19
N PHE A 21 -68.91 -17.99 -8.94
CA PHE A 21 -68.33 -18.55 -10.15
C PHE A 21 -66.82 -18.55 -9.98
N PRO A 22 -66.14 -19.67 -10.16
CA PRO A 22 -64.66 -19.68 -9.99
C PRO A 22 -64.02 -19.09 -11.25
N ILE A 23 -63.58 -17.86 -11.19
CA ILE A 23 -62.61 -17.32 -12.15
C ILE A 23 -61.25 -17.81 -11.67
N LEU A 24 -60.70 -18.78 -12.37
CA LEU A 24 -59.34 -19.25 -12.28
C LEU A 24 -58.41 -18.10 -12.75
N ILE A 25 -58.04 -17.22 -11.86
CA ILE A 25 -57.00 -16.24 -12.13
C ILE A 25 -55.68 -16.98 -11.99
N LEU A 26 -55.12 -17.33 -13.16
CA LEU A 26 -53.72 -17.78 -13.30
C LEU A 26 -52.82 -16.62 -12.98
N SER A 27 -52.58 -16.35 -11.69
CA SER A 27 -51.51 -15.46 -11.23
C SER A 27 -50.18 -16.15 -11.50
N VAL A 28 -49.57 -15.82 -12.64
CA VAL A 28 -48.18 -16.09 -12.90
C VAL A 28 -47.41 -15.25 -11.87
N LEU A 29 -47.14 -15.85 -10.73
CA LEU A 29 -46.15 -15.36 -9.79
C LEU A 29 -44.79 -15.50 -10.50
N PHE A 30 -44.32 -14.40 -11.10
CA PHE A 30 -42.90 -14.23 -11.31
C PHE A 30 -42.26 -14.22 -9.92
N SER A 31 -42.04 -15.43 -9.40
CA SER A 31 -41.14 -15.64 -8.27
C SER A 31 -39.76 -15.32 -8.79
N CYS A 32 -39.29 -14.07 -8.58
CA CYS A 32 -37.86 -13.81 -8.55
C CYS A 32 -37.30 -14.71 -7.46
N ASN A 33 -36.87 -15.88 -7.85
CA ASN A 33 -35.97 -16.69 -7.06
C ASN A 33 -34.69 -15.88 -6.89
N PHE A 34 -34.66 -15.01 -5.88
CA PHE A 34 -33.42 -14.69 -5.20
C PHE A 34 -32.93 -16.02 -4.62
N SER A 35 -32.19 -16.74 -5.41
CA SER A 35 -31.39 -17.85 -4.97
C SER A 35 -30.49 -17.27 -3.86
N LYS A 36 -30.88 -17.50 -2.61
CA LYS A 36 -29.95 -17.42 -1.49
C LYS A 36 -28.85 -18.42 -1.84
N LYS A 37 -27.72 -17.92 -2.37
CA LYS A 37 -26.48 -18.71 -2.42
C LYS A 37 -26.29 -19.29 -1.02
N PRO A 38 -26.02 -20.58 -0.90
CA PRO A 38 -25.71 -21.17 0.39
C PRO A 38 -24.54 -20.39 0.96
N LYS A 39 -24.58 -20.02 2.24
CA LYS A 39 -23.41 -19.64 3.05
C LYS A 39 -22.55 -20.91 3.23
N GLY A 40 -21.93 -21.37 2.13
CA GLY A 40 -20.76 -22.20 2.19
C GLY A 40 -19.59 -21.25 2.36
N GLU A 41 -18.74 -21.49 3.33
CA GLU A 41 -17.42 -20.92 3.41
C GLU A 41 -16.72 -21.16 2.05
N ASN A 42 -16.76 -20.15 1.19
CA ASN A 42 -16.05 -20.17 -0.08
C ASN A 42 -14.56 -19.97 0.24
N THR A 43 -13.91 -21.04 0.69
CA THR A 43 -12.46 -21.10 0.70
C THR A 43 -11.98 -20.98 -0.74
N ILE A 44 -11.31 -19.85 -1.03
CA ILE A 44 -10.69 -19.60 -2.34
C ILE A 44 -9.66 -20.69 -2.58
N HIS A 45 -9.97 -21.67 -3.42
CA HIS A 45 -8.99 -22.68 -3.82
C HIS A 45 -8.08 -22.10 -4.92
N ILE A 46 -7.05 -21.35 -4.49
CA ILE A 46 -6.03 -20.81 -5.38
C ILE A 46 -5.01 -21.93 -5.65
N PRO A 47 -4.63 -22.17 -6.92
CA PRO A 47 -3.62 -23.16 -7.23
C PRO A 47 -2.32 -22.86 -6.45
N LYS A 48 -1.80 -23.85 -5.75
CA LYS A 48 -0.51 -23.73 -5.04
C LYS A 48 0.57 -23.34 -6.05
N LYS A 49 1.41 -22.35 -5.70
CA LYS A 49 2.49 -21.80 -6.53
C LYS A 49 2.04 -21.07 -7.81
N SER A 50 0.91 -20.36 -7.79
CA SER A 50 0.59 -19.39 -8.83
C SER A 50 1.67 -18.32 -8.95
N ASN A 51 1.87 -17.80 -10.15
CA ASN A 51 2.66 -16.58 -10.33
C ASN A 51 1.96 -15.39 -9.67
N ILE A 52 2.73 -14.40 -9.26
CA ILE A 52 2.19 -13.17 -8.65
C ILE A 52 2.81 -11.97 -9.36
N LEU A 53 1.95 -11.10 -9.89
CA LEU A 53 2.34 -9.85 -10.53
C LEU A 53 1.76 -8.67 -9.75
N TRP A 54 2.60 -7.72 -9.37
CA TRP A 54 2.19 -6.45 -8.80
C TRP A 54 2.40 -5.30 -9.77
N LEU A 55 1.34 -4.56 -10.04
CA LEU A 55 1.30 -3.34 -10.83
C LEU A 55 1.11 -2.18 -9.85
N VAL A 56 2.20 -1.49 -9.52
CA VAL A 56 2.23 -0.48 -8.47
C VAL A 56 2.34 0.90 -9.07
N THR A 57 1.33 1.75 -8.88
CA THR A 57 1.42 3.16 -9.25
C THR A 57 1.91 4.00 -8.07
N GLU A 58 2.33 5.23 -8.32
CA GLU A 58 2.76 6.16 -7.30
C GLU A 58 1.73 7.28 -7.10
N ASP A 59 1.62 7.77 -5.87
CA ASP A 59 0.88 9.00 -5.52
C ASP A 59 -0.55 9.01 -6.09
N MET A 60 -1.36 7.98 -5.90
CA MET A 60 -2.70 7.94 -6.48
C MET A 60 -3.77 7.49 -5.50
N GLY A 61 -4.75 8.34 -5.27
CA GLY A 61 -6.01 7.99 -4.61
C GLY A 61 -6.97 7.21 -5.53
N GLN A 62 -8.24 7.11 -5.12
CA GLN A 62 -9.26 6.35 -5.85
C GLN A 62 -9.82 7.08 -7.09
N TYR A 63 -8.99 7.70 -7.90
CA TYR A 63 -9.33 8.49 -9.10
C TYR A 63 -9.57 7.62 -10.33
N LEU A 64 -10.39 6.58 -10.21
CA LEU A 64 -10.64 5.57 -11.25
C LEU A 64 -12.14 5.28 -11.40
N PRO A 65 -12.65 5.01 -12.62
CA PRO A 65 -14.05 4.63 -12.84
C PRO A 65 -14.49 3.44 -12.00
N SER A 66 -13.64 2.45 -11.80
CA SER A 66 -13.92 1.28 -10.96
C SER A 66 -14.12 1.60 -9.48
N PHE A 67 -13.78 2.81 -9.05
CA PHE A 67 -13.94 3.34 -7.69
C PHE A 67 -14.86 4.57 -7.62
N GLY A 68 -15.63 4.86 -8.69
CA GLY A 68 -16.64 5.90 -8.73
C GLY A 68 -16.20 7.26 -9.28
N ASP A 69 -14.95 7.41 -9.71
CA ASP A 69 -14.46 8.61 -10.39
C ASP A 69 -14.40 8.40 -11.90
N ASN A 70 -15.42 8.89 -12.60
CA ASN A 70 -15.55 8.74 -14.04
C ASN A 70 -14.89 9.87 -14.85
N THR A 71 -14.03 10.67 -14.22
CA THR A 71 -13.37 11.82 -14.86
C THR A 71 -12.51 11.39 -16.04
N VAL A 72 -11.80 10.26 -15.94
CA VAL A 72 -10.93 9.73 -16.99
C VAL A 72 -11.21 8.25 -17.22
N LEU A 73 -11.13 7.83 -18.48
CA LEU A 73 -11.27 6.41 -18.84
C LEU A 73 -9.94 5.67 -18.62
N THR A 74 -10.03 4.53 -17.95
CA THR A 74 -8.91 3.61 -17.71
C THR A 74 -9.31 2.20 -18.15
N PRO A 75 -9.33 1.93 -19.48
CA PRO A 75 -9.90 0.71 -20.02
C PRO A 75 -9.18 -0.56 -19.53
N ASN A 76 -7.85 -0.52 -19.35
CA ASN A 76 -7.09 -1.67 -18.88
C ASN A 76 -7.38 -2.00 -17.42
N LEU A 77 -7.43 -1.00 -16.54
CA LEU A 77 -7.80 -1.16 -15.13
C LEU A 77 -9.29 -1.51 -14.97
N SER A 78 -10.17 -0.94 -15.80
CA SER A 78 -11.59 -1.29 -15.81
C SER A 78 -11.78 -2.76 -16.20
N ARG A 79 -11.03 -3.27 -17.18
CA ARG A 79 -11.00 -4.69 -17.54
C ARG A 79 -10.52 -5.54 -16.36
N LEU A 80 -9.41 -5.14 -15.72
CA LEU A 80 -8.86 -5.85 -14.57
C LEU A 80 -9.88 -5.92 -13.40
N ALA A 81 -10.60 -4.83 -13.14
CA ALA A 81 -11.64 -4.76 -12.12
C ALA A 81 -12.85 -5.65 -12.45
N ASN A 82 -13.25 -5.70 -13.72
CA ASN A 82 -14.34 -6.58 -14.18
C ASN A 82 -13.95 -8.07 -14.13
N GLU A 83 -12.68 -8.39 -14.26
CA GLU A 83 -12.14 -9.76 -14.18
C GLU A 83 -11.66 -10.14 -12.78
N GLY A 84 -11.70 -9.23 -11.80
CA GLY A 84 -11.16 -9.41 -10.45
C GLY A 84 -12.08 -8.91 -9.35
N ILE A 85 -11.49 -8.73 -8.18
CA ILE A 85 -12.13 -8.18 -6.98
C ILE A 85 -11.62 -6.75 -6.78
N ARG A 86 -12.54 -5.82 -6.47
CA ARG A 86 -12.23 -4.45 -6.05
C ARG A 86 -12.21 -4.37 -4.53
N TYR A 87 -11.18 -3.72 -3.98
CA TYR A 87 -11.03 -3.46 -2.55
C TYR A 87 -10.99 -1.94 -2.32
N PRO A 88 -12.12 -1.32 -1.91
CA PRO A 88 -12.19 0.14 -1.73
C PRO A 88 -11.61 0.64 -0.41
N ASN A 89 -11.36 -0.25 0.57
CA ASN A 89 -10.91 0.12 1.90
C ASN A 89 -9.48 -0.39 2.18
N VAL A 90 -8.54 0.03 1.34
CA VAL A 90 -7.11 -0.27 1.46
C VAL A 90 -6.35 0.98 1.85
N PHE A 91 -5.47 0.84 2.85
CA PHE A 91 -4.79 1.99 3.45
C PHE A 91 -3.29 1.75 3.60
N SER A 92 -2.52 2.75 3.21
CA SER A 92 -1.11 2.83 3.55
C SER A 92 -0.94 3.22 5.03
N PRO A 93 0.03 2.65 5.76
CA PRO A 93 0.36 3.09 7.10
C PRO A 93 1.13 4.43 7.14
N SER A 94 1.40 5.03 5.98
CA SER A 94 2.01 6.36 5.86
C SER A 94 1.62 7.01 4.55
N GLY A 95 1.39 8.32 4.55
CA GLY A 95 1.03 9.10 3.36
C GLY A 95 2.22 9.45 2.45
N VAL A 96 3.32 8.66 2.47
CA VAL A 96 4.53 8.93 1.68
C VAL A 96 5.27 7.65 1.31
N CYS A 97 5.98 7.66 0.17
CA CYS A 97 6.53 6.49 -0.50
C CYS A 97 7.39 5.57 0.40
N ALA A 98 8.49 6.08 0.98
CA ALA A 98 9.50 5.21 1.58
C ALA A 98 9.00 4.48 2.84
N PRO A 99 8.35 5.13 3.83
CA PRO A 99 7.70 4.44 4.93
C PRO A 99 6.64 3.43 4.47
N SER A 100 5.79 3.82 3.51
CA SER A 100 4.78 2.92 2.95
C SER A 100 5.40 1.66 2.32
N ARG A 101 6.42 1.84 1.46
CA ARG A 101 7.10 0.74 0.78
C ARG A 101 7.89 -0.16 1.73
N ALA A 102 8.45 0.42 2.83
CA ALA A 102 9.05 -0.36 3.91
C ALA A 102 8.03 -1.31 4.55
N ALA A 103 6.83 -0.81 4.84
CA ALA A 103 5.75 -1.64 5.40
C ALA A 103 5.35 -2.78 4.46
N ILE A 104 5.20 -2.50 3.16
CA ILE A 104 4.84 -3.50 2.15
C ILE A 104 5.86 -4.66 2.13
N VAL A 105 7.17 -4.33 2.07
CA VAL A 105 8.19 -5.37 1.88
C VAL A 105 8.57 -6.12 3.14
N THR A 106 8.28 -5.58 4.33
CA THR A 106 8.61 -6.19 5.63
C THR A 106 7.42 -6.77 6.37
N GLY A 107 6.19 -6.33 6.08
CA GLY A 107 4.99 -6.65 6.85
C GLY A 107 4.97 -6.02 8.25
N MET A 108 5.78 -4.95 8.45
CA MET A 108 5.94 -4.24 9.73
C MET A 108 5.48 -2.79 9.61
N TYR A 109 4.92 -2.23 10.68
CA TYR A 109 4.64 -0.79 10.73
C TYR A 109 5.96 0.00 10.68
N PRO A 110 6.03 1.09 9.89
CA PRO A 110 7.27 1.87 9.73
C PRO A 110 7.87 2.37 11.04
N SER A 111 7.03 2.80 11.98
CA SER A 111 7.46 3.30 13.29
C SER A 111 8.07 2.21 14.19
N SER A 112 7.72 0.94 14.00
CA SER A 112 8.29 -0.17 14.78
C SER A 112 9.69 -0.59 14.33
N ILE A 113 10.10 -0.17 13.13
CA ILE A 113 11.39 -0.56 12.52
C ILE A 113 12.32 0.64 12.22
N GLY A 114 11.94 1.85 12.64
CA GLY A 114 12.70 3.07 12.37
C GLY A 114 12.63 3.55 10.91
N ALA A 115 11.57 3.16 10.17
CA ALA A 115 11.32 3.55 8.77
C ALA A 115 10.31 4.70 8.64
N ASN A 116 9.89 5.33 9.73
CA ASN A 116 8.82 6.32 9.79
C ASN A 116 9.22 7.72 9.31
N HIS A 117 10.53 8.02 9.22
CA HIS A 117 11.04 9.29 8.74
C HIS A 117 11.35 9.24 7.25
N MET A 118 11.00 10.29 6.50
CA MET A 118 11.26 10.36 5.06
C MET A 118 12.65 10.94 4.78
N ARG A 119 13.39 10.34 3.82
CA ARG A 119 14.72 10.82 3.36
C ARG A 119 15.80 10.80 4.45
N THR A 120 15.90 9.69 5.18
CA THR A 120 16.90 9.49 6.26
C THR A 120 18.35 9.47 5.78
N THR A 121 18.57 9.28 4.47
CA THR A 121 19.90 9.33 3.84
C THR A 121 20.22 10.68 3.18
N SER A 122 19.33 11.67 3.32
CA SER A 122 19.45 13.01 2.75
C SER A 122 19.14 14.05 3.83
N TYR A 123 19.24 15.34 3.49
CA TYR A 123 18.96 16.47 4.40
C TYR A 123 19.77 16.49 5.70
N THR A 124 20.93 15.84 5.74
CA THR A 124 21.81 15.78 6.92
C THR A 124 22.30 17.16 7.37
N GLU A 125 22.50 18.09 6.44
CA GLU A 125 22.90 19.48 6.75
C GLU A 125 21.79 20.25 7.47
N VAL A 126 20.52 20.02 7.09
CA VAL A 126 19.36 20.69 7.70
C VAL A 126 19.01 20.07 9.05
N THR A 127 19.05 18.75 9.16
CA THR A 127 18.66 18.02 10.37
C THR A 127 19.77 17.91 11.41
N GLY A 128 21.03 18.05 11.02
CA GLY A 128 22.19 17.78 11.88
C GLY A 128 22.32 16.30 12.28
N LEU A 129 21.62 15.39 11.57
CA LEU A 129 21.63 13.97 11.84
C LEU A 129 22.53 13.22 10.85
N PRO A 130 23.15 12.09 11.25
CA PRO A 130 23.89 11.25 10.32
C PRO A 130 22.92 10.56 9.34
N LYS A 131 23.44 10.06 8.21
CA LYS A 131 22.69 9.19 7.30
C LYS A 131 22.44 7.85 7.99
N TYR A 132 21.19 7.42 8.04
CA TYR A 132 20.85 6.12 8.63
C TYR A 132 19.79 5.41 7.80
N GLU A 133 19.60 4.14 8.10
CA GLU A 133 18.59 3.27 7.52
C GLU A 133 17.74 2.65 8.61
N ALA A 134 16.52 2.23 8.24
CA ALA A 134 15.67 1.43 9.13
C ALA A 134 16.37 0.12 9.51
N VAL A 135 16.28 -0.27 10.78
CA VAL A 135 16.85 -1.52 11.30
C VAL A 135 15.76 -2.32 11.99
N PRO A 136 15.10 -3.23 11.25
CA PRO A 136 14.08 -4.09 11.84
C PRO A 136 14.67 -5.10 12.83
N PRO A 137 13.86 -5.74 13.70
CA PRO A 137 14.25 -6.89 14.49
C PRO A 137 14.99 -7.96 13.66
N PRO A 138 15.93 -8.71 14.25
CA PRO A 138 16.79 -9.63 13.50
C PRO A 138 16.06 -10.70 12.68
N GLU A 139 14.90 -11.16 13.13
CA GLU A 139 14.07 -12.15 12.47
C GLU A 139 13.38 -11.62 11.21
N VAL A 140 13.16 -10.31 11.11
CA VAL A 140 12.45 -9.69 10.00
C VAL A 140 13.28 -9.74 8.73
N LYS A 141 12.65 -10.21 7.66
CA LYS A 141 13.18 -10.28 6.29
C LYS A 141 12.27 -9.56 5.33
N MET A 142 12.77 -9.19 4.18
CA MET A 142 11.88 -8.88 3.07
C MET A 142 11.09 -10.14 2.70
N PHE A 143 9.77 -10.02 2.50
CA PHE A 143 8.96 -11.21 2.17
C PHE A 143 9.44 -11.88 0.87
N SER A 144 10.04 -11.13 -0.06
CA SER A 144 10.65 -11.67 -1.27
C SER A 144 11.80 -12.63 -1.00
N GLU A 145 12.58 -12.45 0.08
CA GLU A 145 13.60 -13.43 0.48
C GLU A 145 12.95 -14.77 0.88
N LEU A 146 11.78 -14.72 1.55
CA LEU A 146 11.02 -15.92 1.92
C LEU A 146 10.43 -16.61 0.69
N LEU A 147 9.92 -15.85 -0.28
CA LEU A 147 9.47 -16.41 -1.57
C LEU A 147 10.62 -17.08 -2.33
N ARG A 148 11.79 -16.43 -2.39
CA ARG A 148 12.99 -16.98 -3.06
C ARG A 148 13.43 -18.30 -2.42
N LYS A 149 13.38 -18.42 -1.08
CA LYS A 149 13.63 -19.68 -0.37
C LYS A 149 12.68 -20.81 -0.79
N GLN A 150 11.49 -20.49 -1.30
CA GLN A 150 10.51 -21.44 -1.82
C GLN A 150 10.61 -21.66 -3.33
N GLY A 151 11.64 -21.11 -3.97
CA GLY A 151 11.93 -21.29 -5.38
C GLY A 151 11.24 -20.29 -6.32
N TYR A 152 10.60 -19.26 -5.80
CA TYR A 152 10.10 -18.17 -6.65
C TYR A 152 11.25 -17.35 -7.22
N TYR A 153 11.10 -16.95 -8.48
CA TYR A 153 11.93 -15.95 -9.12
C TYR A 153 11.36 -14.56 -8.83
N CYS A 154 12.07 -13.76 -8.03
CA CYS A 154 11.55 -12.47 -7.54
C CYS A 154 12.21 -11.29 -8.25
N THR A 155 11.40 -10.40 -8.87
CA THR A 155 11.91 -9.24 -9.58
C THR A 155 11.23 -7.95 -9.15
N ASN A 156 12.00 -6.84 -9.14
CA ASN A 156 11.49 -5.51 -8.88
C ASN A 156 11.90 -4.56 -10.01
N ASN A 157 10.94 -4.17 -10.85
CA ASN A 157 11.15 -3.21 -11.92
C ASN A 157 10.92 -1.81 -11.38
N ALA A 158 11.92 -1.24 -11.04
CA ALA A 158 12.73 -0.07 -10.97
C ALA A 158 12.50 0.85 -9.77
N LYS A 159 11.79 0.48 -8.72
CA LYS A 159 11.73 1.31 -7.51
C LYS A 159 11.86 0.49 -6.22
N ASN A 160 12.82 0.86 -5.38
CA ASN A 160 12.99 0.33 -4.04
C ASN A 160 12.34 1.28 -3.01
N ASP A 161 13.06 2.29 -2.57
CA ASP A 161 12.58 3.33 -1.65
C ASP A 161 12.03 2.73 -0.33
N TYR A 162 12.82 1.86 0.34
CA TYR A 162 12.38 1.12 1.53
C TYR A 162 12.88 1.71 2.85
N GLN A 163 13.52 2.89 2.86
CA GLN A 163 14.28 3.43 3.99
C GLN A 163 15.44 2.53 4.46
N PHE A 164 15.79 1.54 3.66
CA PHE A 164 16.98 0.70 3.81
C PHE A 164 17.42 0.16 2.45
N LYS A 165 18.69 -0.20 2.36
CA LYS A 165 19.23 -0.90 1.19
C LYS A 165 18.77 -2.36 1.21
N ALA A 166 18.10 -2.79 0.15
CA ALA A 166 17.70 -4.18 0.01
C ALA A 166 18.94 -5.11 0.07
N PRO A 167 18.90 -6.19 0.86
CA PRO A 167 19.92 -7.24 0.80
C PRO A 167 20.05 -7.81 -0.61
N VAL A 168 21.24 -8.33 -0.95
CA VAL A 168 21.46 -9.01 -2.26
C VAL A 168 20.56 -10.23 -2.45
N THR A 169 20.04 -10.75 -1.36
CA THR A 169 19.09 -11.86 -1.29
C THR A 169 17.65 -11.44 -1.53
N GLY A 170 17.33 -10.12 -1.52
CA GLY A 170 15.96 -9.62 -1.62
C GLY A 170 15.32 -9.86 -2.99
N TRP A 171 16.10 -9.79 -4.07
CA TRP A 171 15.62 -9.89 -5.45
C TRP A 171 16.58 -10.72 -6.31
N ASP A 172 16.02 -11.50 -7.25
CA ASP A 172 16.83 -12.11 -8.33
C ASP A 172 17.25 -11.06 -9.35
N GLN A 173 16.32 -10.14 -9.67
CA GLN A 173 16.65 -8.97 -10.47
C GLN A 173 15.97 -7.71 -9.91
N ASN A 174 16.71 -6.61 -9.89
CA ASN A 174 16.25 -5.32 -9.40
C ASN A 174 16.73 -4.19 -10.32
N GLY A 175 15.82 -3.40 -10.85
CA GLY A 175 16.10 -2.30 -11.76
C GLY A 175 15.28 -2.38 -13.06
N LYS A 176 15.53 -1.44 -13.98
CA LYS A 176 14.72 -1.23 -15.20
C LYS A 176 14.61 -2.44 -16.14
N LYS A 177 15.54 -3.40 -16.05
CA LYS A 177 15.56 -4.63 -16.86
C LYS A 177 15.01 -5.85 -16.10
N ALA A 178 14.60 -5.68 -14.84
CA ALA A 178 14.04 -6.76 -14.03
C ALA A 178 12.70 -7.21 -14.62
N HIS A 179 12.57 -8.52 -14.91
CA HIS A 179 11.42 -9.05 -15.61
C HIS A 179 11.23 -10.54 -15.34
N TRP A 180 9.98 -11.04 -15.28
CA TRP A 180 9.67 -12.48 -15.12
C TRP A 180 10.22 -13.36 -16.25
N LYS A 181 10.45 -12.82 -17.45
CA LYS A 181 10.94 -13.57 -18.61
C LYS A 181 12.34 -14.18 -18.42
N ASN A 182 13.10 -13.64 -17.46
CA ASN A 182 14.47 -14.10 -17.19
C ASN A 182 14.54 -15.30 -16.21
N ARG A 183 13.39 -15.82 -15.76
CA ARG A 183 13.30 -16.99 -14.88
C ARG A 183 13.60 -18.29 -15.62
N ALA A 184 13.91 -19.35 -14.89
CA ALA A 184 13.98 -20.70 -15.45
C ALA A 184 12.59 -21.15 -15.95
N GLN A 185 12.59 -22.04 -16.93
CA GLN A 185 11.33 -22.59 -17.48
C GLN A 185 10.52 -23.27 -16.39
N GLY A 186 9.23 -22.94 -16.29
CA GLY A 186 8.32 -23.51 -15.28
C GLY A 186 8.50 -22.96 -13.86
N GLN A 187 9.51 -22.13 -13.61
CA GLN A 187 9.71 -21.52 -12.30
C GLN A 187 8.60 -20.50 -11.99
N PRO A 188 7.93 -20.56 -10.82
CA PRO A 188 6.98 -19.54 -10.42
C PRO A 188 7.69 -18.21 -10.18
N PHE A 189 7.01 -17.09 -10.45
CA PHE A 189 7.58 -15.78 -10.22
C PHE A 189 6.72 -14.91 -9.31
N PHE A 190 7.42 -13.98 -8.65
CA PHE A 190 6.86 -12.78 -8.05
C PHE A 190 7.52 -11.56 -8.71
N SER A 191 6.74 -10.75 -9.42
CA SER A 191 7.27 -9.60 -10.14
C SER A 191 6.54 -8.32 -9.79
N ILE A 192 7.29 -7.23 -9.53
CA ILE A 192 6.75 -5.89 -9.33
C ILE A 192 7.11 -5.01 -10.53
N PHE A 193 6.12 -4.29 -11.04
CA PHE A 193 6.29 -3.19 -11.98
C PHE A 193 5.81 -1.89 -11.36
N ASN A 194 6.69 -0.90 -11.27
CA ASN A 194 6.40 0.40 -10.69
C ASN A 194 6.18 1.45 -11.78
N PHE A 195 5.06 2.16 -11.71
CA PHE A 195 4.67 3.21 -12.66
C PHE A 195 4.76 4.58 -11.98
N ASN A 196 5.81 5.34 -12.30
CA ASN A 196 6.08 6.64 -11.69
C ASN A 196 5.45 7.83 -12.41
N VAL A 197 4.65 7.56 -13.46
CA VAL A 197 4.02 8.63 -14.26
C VAL A 197 3.03 9.47 -13.42
N THR A 198 2.42 8.90 -12.38
CA THR A 198 1.48 9.57 -11.48
C THR A 198 2.13 10.28 -10.28
N HIS A 199 3.46 10.11 -10.07
CA HIS A 199 4.20 10.75 -8.98
C HIS A 199 4.02 12.28 -8.99
N GLU A 200 4.02 12.93 -7.81
CA GLU A 200 3.81 14.39 -7.64
C GLU A 200 4.69 15.26 -8.55
N SER A 201 5.90 14.80 -8.90
CA SER A 201 6.75 15.49 -9.88
C SER A 201 6.16 15.56 -11.29
N GLY A 202 5.17 14.73 -11.58
CA GLY A 202 4.41 14.80 -12.82
C GLY A 202 3.50 16.01 -12.92
N LEU A 203 3.36 16.78 -11.85
CA LEU A 203 2.62 18.04 -11.83
C LEU A 203 3.55 19.27 -12.01
N PHE A 204 4.88 19.07 -11.97
CA PHE A 204 5.84 20.17 -12.10
C PHE A 204 5.81 20.78 -13.50
N GLU A 205 6.25 22.04 -13.61
CA GLU A 205 6.48 22.71 -14.89
C GLU A 205 7.98 22.66 -15.24
N PRO A 206 8.33 22.60 -16.56
CA PRO A 206 7.41 22.43 -17.69
C PRO A 206 6.79 21.02 -17.75
N TYR A 207 5.52 20.94 -18.24
CA TYR A 207 4.84 19.66 -18.43
C TYR A 207 5.10 19.15 -19.84
N GLU A 208 5.97 18.14 -19.96
CA GLU A 208 6.46 17.60 -21.25
C GLU A 208 5.93 16.20 -21.59
N ARG A 209 4.83 15.79 -20.94
CA ARG A 209 4.24 14.46 -21.16
C ARG A 209 3.26 14.47 -22.32
N ALA A 210 3.06 13.30 -22.94
CA ALA A 210 2.04 13.10 -23.96
C ALA A 210 0.65 13.47 -23.41
N ILE A 211 -0.18 14.07 -24.27
CA ILE A 211 -1.56 14.39 -23.96
C ILE A 211 -2.43 13.18 -24.31
N ALA A 212 -3.10 12.62 -23.32
CA ALA A 212 -3.96 11.45 -23.45
C ALA A 212 -5.45 11.77 -23.23
N ILE A 213 -5.76 12.97 -22.68
CA ILE A 213 -7.13 13.42 -22.40
C ILE A 213 -7.32 14.87 -22.87
N PRO A 214 -8.55 15.30 -23.22
CA PRO A 214 -8.88 16.70 -23.56
C PRO A 214 -8.50 17.69 -22.44
N GLU A 215 -8.20 18.95 -22.81
CA GLU A 215 -7.88 19.99 -21.82
C GLU A 215 -9.13 20.61 -21.16
N ASP A 216 -10.29 20.48 -21.79
CA ASP A 216 -11.58 21.01 -21.38
C ASP A 216 -12.41 20.03 -20.53
N ILE A 217 -11.78 18.96 -20.02
CA ILE A 217 -12.43 17.97 -19.18
C ILE A 217 -12.93 18.59 -17.86
N GLU A 218 -14.13 18.22 -17.46
CA GLU A 218 -14.67 18.60 -16.15
C GLU A 218 -14.25 17.63 -15.05
N PHE A 219 -13.91 18.19 -13.90
CA PHE A 219 -13.56 17.42 -12.70
C PHE A 219 -13.99 18.13 -11.42
N ARG A 220 -14.18 17.33 -10.37
CA ARG A 220 -14.49 17.86 -9.04
C ARG A 220 -13.21 18.37 -8.38
N ILE A 221 -13.25 19.61 -7.90
CA ILE A 221 -12.17 20.18 -7.12
C ILE A 221 -12.43 19.84 -5.65
N PRO A 222 -11.48 19.21 -4.94
CA PRO A 222 -11.60 19.00 -3.50
C PRO A 222 -11.84 20.34 -2.77
N PRO A 223 -12.74 20.42 -1.78
CA PRO A 223 -13.14 21.69 -1.16
C PRO A 223 -12.01 22.44 -0.44
N TYR A 224 -10.94 21.75 -0.11
CA TYR A 224 -9.71 22.32 0.47
C TYR A 224 -8.76 22.93 -0.58
N LEU A 225 -9.10 22.87 -1.87
CA LEU A 225 -8.38 23.54 -2.96
C LEU A 225 -9.22 24.66 -3.55
N PRO A 226 -8.63 25.81 -3.91
CA PRO A 226 -9.36 26.89 -4.57
C PRO A 226 -9.65 26.55 -6.04
N ASP A 227 -10.80 27.00 -6.53
CA ASP A 227 -11.15 26.86 -7.94
C ASP A 227 -10.45 27.95 -8.78
N THR A 228 -9.24 27.68 -9.21
CA THR A 228 -8.44 28.58 -10.06
C THR A 228 -7.97 27.85 -11.33
N LYS A 229 -7.55 28.62 -12.34
CA LYS A 229 -6.96 28.04 -13.56
C LYS A 229 -5.75 27.18 -13.27
N THR A 230 -4.91 27.57 -12.29
CA THR A 230 -3.72 26.83 -11.87
C THR A 230 -4.09 25.47 -11.28
N VAL A 231 -5.06 25.44 -10.36
CA VAL A 231 -5.53 24.19 -9.74
C VAL A 231 -6.19 23.28 -10.77
N ARG A 232 -7.05 23.82 -11.65
CA ARG A 232 -7.65 23.06 -12.75
C ARG A 232 -6.60 22.47 -13.69
N ARG A 233 -5.54 23.21 -14.01
CA ARG A 233 -4.43 22.74 -14.84
C ARG A 233 -3.67 21.58 -14.18
N ASP A 234 -3.39 21.64 -12.89
CA ASP A 234 -2.72 20.55 -12.16
C ASP A 234 -3.62 19.32 -12.01
N LEU A 235 -4.93 19.49 -11.79
CA LEU A 235 -5.90 18.39 -11.83
C LEU A 235 -5.93 17.73 -13.22
N TRP A 236 -5.95 18.51 -14.29
CA TRP A 236 -5.85 17.98 -15.65
C TRP A 236 -4.58 17.16 -15.84
N LYS A 237 -3.40 17.66 -15.40
CA LYS A 237 -2.14 16.91 -15.45
C LYS A 237 -2.24 15.59 -14.68
N MET A 238 -2.84 15.61 -13.49
CA MET A 238 -3.04 14.41 -12.68
C MET A 238 -3.85 13.35 -13.43
N TYR A 239 -5.01 13.71 -13.98
CA TYR A 239 -5.84 12.78 -14.74
C TYR A 239 -5.20 12.33 -16.04
N ASN A 240 -4.48 13.22 -16.73
CA ASN A 240 -3.68 12.84 -17.90
C ASN A 240 -2.60 11.80 -17.54
N ASN A 241 -1.92 11.97 -16.41
CA ASN A 241 -0.94 11.00 -15.91
C ASN A 241 -1.59 9.65 -15.57
N ILE A 242 -2.82 9.63 -15.05
CA ILE A 242 -3.59 8.42 -14.78
C ILE A 242 -3.92 7.68 -16.09
N ALA A 243 -4.34 8.40 -17.14
CA ALA A 243 -4.58 7.79 -18.45
C ALA A 243 -3.30 7.19 -19.06
N LEU A 244 -2.17 7.90 -18.95
CA LEU A 244 -0.87 7.38 -19.39
C LEU A 244 -0.42 6.15 -18.59
N MET A 245 -0.66 6.13 -17.29
CA MET A 245 -0.38 4.98 -16.41
C MET A 245 -1.20 3.76 -16.83
N ASP A 246 -2.50 3.93 -17.12
CA ASP A 246 -3.36 2.85 -17.59
C ASP A 246 -2.84 2.24 -18.90
N GLN A 247 -2.35 3.08 -19.83
CA GLN A 247 -1.73 2.61 -21.08
C GLN A 247 -0.44 1.81 -20.82
N GLN A 248 0.39 2.23 -19.85
CA GLN A 248 1.60 1.50 -19.47
C GLN A 248 1.26 0.15 -18.83
N ILE A 249 0.27 0.11 -17.97
CA ILE A 249 -0.25 -1.13 -17.35
C ILE A 249 -0.78 -2.06 -18.44
N GLY A 250 -1.53 -1.54 -19.41
CA GLY A 250 -2.05 -2.32 -20.53
C GLY A 250 -0.95 -3.04 -21.31
N LYS A 251 0.23 -2.42 -21.48
CA LYS A 251 1.38 -3.06 -22.14
C LYS A 251 1.90 -4.26 -21.34
N VAL A 252 2.06 -4.10 -20.02
CA VAL A 252 2.53 -5.20 -19.15
C VAL A 252 1.52 -6.35 -19.09
N LEU A 253 0.22 -6.04 -19.01
CA LEU A 253 -0.84 -7.07 -19.07
C LEU A 253 -0.85 -7.80 -20.40
N LYS A 254 -0.67 -7.09 -21.50
CA LYS A 254 -0.56 -7.70 -22.85
C LYS A 254 0.65 -8.62 -22.94
N GLU A 255 1.80 -8.22 -22.43
CA GLU A 255 2.98 -9.10 -22.40
C GLU A 255 2.74 -10.37 -21.59
N LEU A 256 2.03 -10.27 -20.46
CA LEU A 256 1.66 -11.44 -19.64
C LEU A 256 0.71 -12.39 -20.40
N GLU A 257 -0.22 -11.84 -21.18
CA GLU A 257 -1.13 -12.60 -22.04
C GLU A 257 -0.38 -13.28 -23.18
N ASP A 258 0.49 -12.54 -23.87
CA ASP A 258 1.28 -13.05 -24.99
C ASP A 258 2.26 -14.17 -24.58
N ASP A 259 2.75 -14.11 -23.33
CA ASP A 259 3.55 -15.18 -22.73
C ASP A 259 2.71 -16.40 -22.28
N GLY A 260 1.36 -16.35 -22.41
CA GLY A 260 0.44 -17.40 -21.99
C GLY A 260 0.33 -17.60 -20.47
N LEU A 261 0.67 -16.57 -19.67
CA LEU A 261 0.81 -16.69 -18.21
C LEU A 261 -0.36 -16.10 -17.44
N LEU A 262 -1.26 -15.33 -18.06
CA LEU A 262 -2.31 -14.59 -17.36
C LEU A 262 -3.21 -15.52 -16.53
N GLU A 263 -3.59 -16.68 -17.06
CA GLU A 263 -4.48 -17.62 -16.38
C GLU A 263 -3.79 -18.44 -15.27
N ASN A 264 -2.48 -18.28 -15.09
CA ASN A 264 -1.74 -18.85 -13.96
C ASN A 264 -1.08 -17.76 -13.09
N THR A 265 -1.57 -16.51 -13.18
CA THR A 265 -1.00 -15.37 -12.46
C THR A 265 -2.07 -14.64 -11.66
N ILE A 266 -1.78 -14.41 -10.38
CA ILE A 266 -2.54 -13.49 -9.54
C ILE A 266 -2.01 -12.08 -9.79
N VAL A 267 -2.85 -11.18 -10.28
CA VAL A 267 -2.46 -9.82 -10.63
C VAL A 267 -3.03 -8.84 -9.61
N PHE A 268 -2.16 -8.12 -8.92
CA PHE A 268 -2.51 -7.02 -8.03
C PHE A 268 -2.27 -5.69 -8.74
N PHE A 269 -3.19 -4.77 -8.62
CA PHE A 269 -3.00 -3.36 -8.91
C PHE A 269 -3.28 -2.55 -7.65
N TYR A 270 -2.41 -1.63 -7.29
CA TYR A 270 -2.59 -0.68 -6.18
C TYR A 270 -1.63 0.52 -6.30
N SER A 271 -1.88 1.59 -5.51
CA SER A 271 -0.95 2.71 -5.35
C SER A 271 -0.14 2.56 -4.07
N ASP A 272 1.06 3.14 -4.03
CA ASP A 272 1.93 3.09 -2.85
C ASP A 272 1.43 3.97 -1.67
N HIS A 273 0.66 4.99 -1.93
CA HIS A 273 -0.11 5.80 -0.98
C HIS A 273 -1.14 6.66 -1.73
N GLY A 274 -1.82 7.59 -1.05
CA GLY A 274 -2.85 8.46 -1.64
C GLY A 274 -2.33 9.49 -2.64
N GLY A 275 -3.14 10.50 -2.95
CA GLY A 275 -2.96 11.40 -4.09
C GLY A 275 -1.76 12.35 -4.02
N PRO A 276 -1.37 12.96 -5.18
CA PRO A 276 -0.17 13.79 -5.32
C PRO A 276 -0.36 15.26 -4.93
N LEU A 277 -1.62 15.70 -4.79
CA LEU A 277 -1.94 17.12 -4.62
C LEU A 277 -1.61 17.63 -3.20
N PRO A 278 -1.51 18.95 -2.99
CA PRO A 278 -1.44 19.55 -1.67
C PRO A 278 -2.55 19.04 -0.74
N ARG A 279 -2.26 18.86 0.56
CA ARG A 279 -3.13 18.27 1.59
C ARG A 279 -3.46 16.77 1.37
N GLN A 280 -2.86 16.10 0.41
CA GLN A 280 -2.98 14.65 0.19
C GLN A 280 -1.68 13.97 0.64
N LYS A 281 -0.67 13.91 -0.21
CA LYS A 281 0.64 13.33 0.11
C LYS A 281 1.22 13.90 1.40
N ARG A 282 1.83 13.06 2.22
CA ARG A 282 2.47 13.31 3.52
C ARG A 282 1.50 13.44 4.70
N LEU A 283 0.18 13.40 4.49
CA LEU A 283 -0.79 13.47 5.58
C LEU A 283 -1.50 12.13 5.79
N VAL A 284 -2.05 11.95 6.99
CA VAL A 284 -2.79 10.73 7.38
C VAL A 284 -4.28 10.81 7.09
N TYR A 285 -4.73 11.85 6.40
CA TYR A 285 -6.10 11.92 5.87
C TYR A 285 -6.33 10.82 4.82
N ASP A 286 -7.58 10.39 4.62
CA ASP A 286 -7.91 9.37 3.60
C ASP A 286 -7.35 9.74 2.23
N SER A 287 -7.37 11.02 1.87
CA SER A 287 -6.75 11.52 0.63
C SER A 287 -5.25 11.23 0.50
N GLY A 288 -4.54 11.04 1.61
CA GLY A 288 -3.11 10.74 1.65
C GLY A 288 -2.78 9.27 1.85
N ILE A 289 -3.70 8.46 2.41
CA ILE A 289 -3.41 7.05 2.77
C ILE A 289 -4.35 6.04 2.13
N LYS A 290 -5.55 6.42 1.68
CA LYS A 290 -6.52 5.51 1.05
C LYS A 290 -6.21 5.33 -0.43
N VAL A 291 -6.11 4.07 -0.87
CA VAL A 291 -5.71 3.72 -2.23
C VAL A 291 -6.72 2.80 -2.91
N PRO A 292 -6.78 2.80 -4.26
CA PRO A 292 -7.48 1.76 -4.99
C PRO A 292 -6.68 0.46 -4.94
N MET A 293 -7.35 -0.70 -4.84
CA MET A 293 -6.73 -1.99 -5.07
C MET A 293 -7.67 -2.91 -5.85
N ILE A 294 -7.11 -3.60 -6.85
CA ILE A 294 -7.79 -4.62 -7.64
C ILE A 294 -6.94 -5.88 -7.62
N ILE A 295 -7.56 -7.05 -7.42
CA ILE A 295 -6.88 -8.34 -7.49
C ILE A 295 -7.63 -9.23 -8.48
N ARG A 296 -6.95 -9.64 -9.56
CA ARG A 296 -7.42 -10.63 -10.49
C ARG A 296 -6.79 -11.99 -10.17
N PHE A 297 -7.63 -12.98 -9.98
CA PHE A 297 -7.18 -14.36 -9.78
C PHE A 297 -7.19 -15.17 -11.08
N PRO A 298 -6.43 -16.27 -11.15
CA PRO A 298 -6.55 -17.26 -12.20
C PRO A 298 -8.01 -17.66 -12.45
N ASN A 299 -8.35 -17.93 -13.70
CA ASN A 299 -9.72 -18.32 -14.12
C ASN A 299 -10.81 -17.30 -13.71
N LYS A 300 -10.45 -16.03 -13.47
CA LYS A 300 -11.37 -14.95 -13.12
C LYS A 300 -12.25 -15.26 -11.91
N ILE A 301 -11.72 -15.98 -10.92
CA ILE A 301 -12.45 -16.30 -9.69
C ILE A 301 -12.86 -14.98 -9.02
N TYR A 302 -14.14 -14.85 -8.65
CA TYR A 302 -14.78 -13.64 -8.10
C TYR A 302 -14.77 -12.41 -9.01
N ALA A 303 -14.76 -12.61 -10.35
CA ALA A 303 -14.83 -11.52 -11.32
C ALA A 303 -15.98 -10.53 -11.03
N GLY A 304 -15.68 -9.23 -11.10
CA GLY A 304 -16.65 -8.15 -10.94
C GLY A 304 -17.19 -7.95 -9.52
N THR A 305 -16.63 -8.63 -8.51
CA THR A 305 -17.07 -8.48 -7.11
C THR A 305 -16.34 -7.34 -6.40
N GLN A 306 -16.83 -6.99 -5.21
CA GLN A 306 -16.23 -6.03 -4.30
C GLN A 306 -16.15 -6.63 -2.89
N ASP A 307 -15.07 -6.35 -2.18
CA ASP A 307 -14.88 -6.71 -0.78
C ASP A 307 -14.54 -5.44 0.02
N ASP A 308 -15.39 -5.10 0.97
CA ASP A 308 -15.32 -3.87 1.75
C ASP A 308 -14.50 -3.99 3.05
N GLN A 309 -13.80 -5.11 3.25
CA GLN A 309 -12.96 -5.29 4.43
C GLN A 309 -11.85 -4.22 4.51
N LEU A 310 -11.45 -3.87 5.73
CA LEU A 310 -10.31 -3.00 5.97
C LEU A 310 -9.00 -3.77 5.71
N ILE A 311 -8.10 -3.17 4.95
CA ILE A 311 -6.79 -3.74 4.62
C ILE A 311 -5.71 -2.68 4.85
N SER A 312 -4.65 -3.05 5.54
CA SER A 312 -3.44 -2.25 5.68
C SER A 312 -2.29 -2.83 4.84
N PHE A 313 -1.36 -2.01 4.41
CA PHE A 313 -0.21 -2.51 3.63
C PHE A 313 0.70 -3.48 4.40
N VAL A 314 0.69 -3.46 5.72
CA VAL A 314 1.39 -4.49 6.51
C VAL A 314 0.81 -5.90 6.26
N ASP A 315 -0.42 -6.00 5.73
CA ASP A 315 -1.11 -7.25 5.41
C ASP A 315 -0.66 -7.87 4.09
N PHE A 316 0.07 -7.12 3.25
CA PHE A 316 0.47 -7.59 1.92
C PHE A 316 1.49 -8.72 2.00
N ALA A 317 2.52 -8.57 2.83
CA ALA A 317 3.53 -9.62 3.03
C ALA A 317 2.92 -10.95 3.51
N PRO A 318 2.15 -11.01 4.61
CA PRO A 318 1.53 -12.27 5.03
C PRO A 318 0.54 -12.82 4.01
N THR A 319 -0.18 -11.97 3.27
CA THR A 319 -1.10 -12.41 2.22
C THR A 319 -0.36 -13.08 1.06
N VAL A 320 0.71 -12.48 0.55
CA VAL A 320 1.51 -13.06 -0.55
C VAL A 320 2.16 -14.37 -0.12
N LEU A 321 2.67 -14.45 1.11
CA LEU A 321 3.23 -15.69 1.64
C LEU A 321 2.14 -16.78 1.72
N ALA A 322 0.96 -16.47 2.22
CA ALA A 322 -0.17 -17.41 2.26
C ALA A 322 -0.59 -17.87 0.85
N LEU A 323 -0.68 -16.94 -0.12
CA LEU A 323 -0.99 -17.25 -1.53
C LEU A 323 0.08 -18.12 -2.19
N SER A 324 1.34 -18.04 -1.74
CA SER A 324 2.42 -18.93 -2.19
C SER A 324 2.44 -20.31 -1.51
N GLY A 325 1.50 -20.56 -0.59
CA GLY A 325 1.38 -21.80 0.18
C GLY A 325 2.27 -21.86 1.42
N GLN A 326 2.84 -20.73 1.86
CA GLN A 326 3.63 -20.63 3.07
C GLN A 326 2.78 -20.21 4.28
N VAL A 327 3.22 -20.61 5.47
CA VAL A 327 2.70 -20.04 6.72
C VAL A 327 3.44 -18.73 6.97
N PRO A 328 2.75 -17.60 7.05
CA PRO A 328 3.40 -16.33 7.39
C PRO A 328 4.08 -16.40 8.75
N PRO A 329 5.31 -15.88 8.91
CA PRO A 329 5.98 -15.82 10.20
C PRO A 329 5.22 -14.99 11.26
N ASP A 330 5.28 -15.42 12.51
CA ASP A 330 4.56 -14.80 13.64
C ASP A 330 5.06 -13.38 13.98
N TYR A 331 6.27 -12.99 13.54
CA TYR A 331 6.78 -11.64 13.77
C TYR A 331 6.11 -10.57 12.91
N LEU A 332 5.37 -10.96 11.85
CA LEU A 332 4.69 -10.00 11.00
C LEU A 332 3.55 -9.29 11.77
N GLN A 333 3.50 -7.98 11.66
CA GLN A 333 2.45 -7.16 12.27
C GLN A 333 1.19 -7.08 11.41
N GLY A 334 1.28 -7.55 10.18
CA GLY A 334 0.16 -7.75 9.28
C GLY A 334 -0.49 -9.11 9.42
N GLN A 335 -1.66 -9.27 8.78
CA GLN A 335 -2.42 -10.51 8.73
C GLN A 335 -2.90 -10.78 7.30
N ALA A 336 -2.99 -12.05 6.91
CA ALA A 336 -3.47 -12.39 5.58
C ALA A 336 -4.96 -12.02 5.46
N PHE A 337 -5.31 -11.23 4.44
CA PHE A 337 -6.70 -10.83 4.16
C PHE A 337 -7.37 -11.69 3.08
N ILE A 338 -6.63 -12.63 2.49
CA ILE A 338 -7.11 -13.62 1.52
C ILE A 338 -6.53 -15.00 1.87
N GLY A 339 -7.30 -16.05 1.64
CA GLY A 339 -6.90 -17.44 1.84
C GLY A 339 -7.66 -18.12 2.98
N GLU A 340 -7.31 -19.39 3.24
CA GLU A 340 -8.00 -20.22 4.24
C GLU A 340 -7.95 -19.68 5.67
N LYS A 341 -6.92 -18.91 5.99
CA LYS A 341 -6.68 -18.32 7.32
C LYS A 341 -6.80 -16.80 7.30
N GLN A 342 -7.70 -16.26 6.45
CA GLN A 342 -7.91 -14.81 6.41
C GLN A 342 -8.44 -14.30 7.75
N ILE A 343 -7.94 -13.13 8.16
CA ILE A 343 -8.40 -12.41 9.35
C ILE A 343 -8.87 -11.04 8.91
N LYS A 344 -10.05 -10.62 9.35
CA LYS A 344 -10.58 -9.27 9.09
C LYS A 344 -10.09 -8.31 10.16
N ARG A 345 -9.76 -7.09 9.76
CA ARG A 345 -9.41 -6.00 10.66
C ARG A 345 -10.63 -5.19 11.05
N ASP A 346 -10.70 -4.78 12.31
CA ASP A 346 -11.65 -3.76 12.79
C ASP A 346 -11.06 -2.35 12.61
N TYR A 347 -9.73 -2.23 12.65
CA TYR A 347 -9.01 -0.96 12.59
C TYR A 347 -7.81 -1.01 11.64
N ILE A 348 -7.50 0.14 11.03
CA ILE A 348 -6.21 0.40 10.38
C ILE A 348 -5.50 1.54 11.11
N HIS A 349 -4.18 1.58 10.99
CA HIS A 349 -3.32 2.52 11.69
C HIS A 349 -2.36 3.18 10.72
N ALA A 350 -2.08 4.48 10.94
CA ALA A 350 -1.13 5.23 10.14
C ALA A 350 -0.31 6.19 11.00
N ALA A 351 0.88 6.50 10.51
CA ALA A 351 1.81 7.43 11.13
C ALA A 351 2.37 8.41 10.10
N SER A 352 2.67 9.60 10.57
CA SER A 352 3.35 10.65 9.80
C SER A 352 4.35 11.33 10.72
N ASP A 353 5.64 11.24 10.37
CA ASP A 353 6.72 11.82 11.16
C ASP A 353 7.50 12.85 10.34
N ARG A 354 8.83 12.90 10.42
CA ARG A 354 9.62 13.89 9.69
C ARG A 354 9.53 13.70 8.17
N PHE A 355 9.31 14.82 7.48
CA PHE A 355 9.40 14.91 6.01
C PHE A 355 10.55 15.82 5.61
N ASP A 356 11.51 15.28 4.87
CA ASP A 356 12.70 16.00 4.45
C ASP A 356 13.41 16.67 5.66
N GLY A 357 13.43 17.99 5.75
CA GLY A 357 14.01 18.75 6.86
C GLY A 357 13.01 19.14 7.98
N PHE A 358 11.76 18.73 7.91
CA PHE A 358 10.70 19.21 8.80
C PHE A 358 10.15 18.09 9.68
N THR A 359 10.27 18.23 10.99
CA THR A 359 9.74 17.26 11.96
C THR A 359 8.27 17.52 12.23
N ASP A 360 7.49 16.46 12.15
CA ASP A 360 6.14 16.37 12.70
C ASP A 360 5.96 15.00 13.35
N VAL A 361 4.93 14.81 14.16
CA VAL A 361 4.62 13.51 14.77
C VAL A 361 3.11 13.37 14.88
N ILE A 362 2.53 12.52 14.07
CA ILE A 362 1.09 12.30 13.95
C ILE A 362 0.82 10.79 13.95
N ARG A 363 -0.24 10.37 14.65
CA ARG A 363 -0.75 8.99 14.62
C ARG A 363 -2.23 8.99 14.31
N ALA A 364 -2.68 8.03 13.54
CA ALA A 364 -4.09 7.87 13.18
C ALA A 364 -4.57 6.43 13.38
N VAL A 365 -5.81 6.30 13.83
CA VAL A 365 -6.59 5.05 13.87
C VAL A 365 -7.89 5.28 13.10
N ARG A 366 -8.28 4.32 12.27
CA ARG A 366 -9.52 4.38 11.51
C ARG A 366 -10.26 3.05 11.59
N ASP A 367 -11.56 3.08 11.92
CA ASP A 367 -12.47 1.96 11.70
C ASP A 367 -13.13 2.06 10.31
N SER A 368 -14.22 1.36 10.05
CA SER A 368 -14.92 1.41 8.77
C SER A 368 -15.53 2.79 8.45
N ARG A 369 -15.77 3.65 9.46
CA ARG A 369 -16.46 4.94 9.32
C ARG A 369 -15.68 6.12 9.88
N PHE A 370 -15.15 5.99 11.10
CA PHE A 370 -14.53 7.09 11.84
C PHE A 370 -13.00 7.01 11.81
N LYS A 371 -12.36 8.18 11.76
CA LYS A 371 -10.91 8.32 11.92
C LYS A 371 -10.60 9.23 13.09
N TYR A 372 -9.74 8.76 13.98
CA TYR A 372 -9.13 9.51 15.06
C TYR A 372 -7.67 9.82 14.73
N ILE A 373 -7.27 11.08 14.95
CA ILE A 373 -5.90 11.57 14.76
C ILE A 373 -5.41 12.16 16.07
N ARG A 374 -4.18 11.78 16.47
CA ARG A 374 -3.46 12.37 17.60
C ARG A 374 -2.23 13.09 17.09
N ASN A 375 -2.15 14.40 17.38
CA ASN A 375 -1.03 15.27 17.05
C ASN A 375 -0.15 15.47 18.26
N TYR A 376 1.15 15.21 18.14
CA TYR A 376 2.14 15.38 19.21
C TYR A 376 2.87 16.72 19.13
N GLN A 377 2.97 17.31 17.94
CA GLN A 377 3.57 18.61 17.67
C GLN A 377 2.48 19.66 17.44
N THR A 378 1.77 20.06 18.51
CA THR A 378 0.58 20.93 18.41
C THR A 378 0.91 22.41 18.18
N GLU A 379 2.12 22.85 18.55
CA GLU A 379 2.54 24.26 18.42
C GLU A 379 2.86 24.68 16.98
N GLN A 380 2.77 23.77 16.04
CA GLN A 380 2.91 24.04 14.60
C GLN A 380 1.69 23.54 13.82
N GLY A 381 1.39 24.17 12.70
CA GLY A 381 0.32 23.77 11.80
C GLY A 381 0.66 22.53 10.95
N TYR A 382 -0.28 22.11 10.12
CA TYR A 382 -0.07 21.01 9.18
C TYR A 382 0.79 21.37 7.98
N TYR A 383 0.78 22.65 7.59
CA TYR A 383 1.63 23.11 6.51
C TYR A 383 3.09 23.25 6.99
N LEU A 384 3.96 22.46 6.41
CA LEU A 384 5.40 22.54 6.55
C LEU A 384 5.99 22.98 5.20
N PRO A 385 6.96 23.91 5.13
CA PRO A 385 7.47 24.47 3.88
C PRO A 385 8.43 23.51 3.15
N VAL A 386 7.90 22.35 2.74
CA VAL A 386 8.66 21.31 2.03
C VAL A 386 8.90 21.78 0.59
N THR A 387 10.13 22.17 0.28
CA THR A 387 10.56 22.76 -1.00
C THR A 387 10.18 21.91 -2.20
N TYR A 388 10.20 20.58 -2.07
CA TYR A 388 9.84 19.67 -3.14
C TYR A 388 8.36 19.81 -3.52
N ARG A 389 7.46 19.86 -2.52
CA ARG A 389 6.02 20.06 -2.73
C ARG A 389 5.71 21.46 -3.27
N GLU A 390 6.49 22.48 -2.87
CA GLU A 390 6.30 23.86 -3.33
C GLU A 390 6.64 24.06 -4.81
N ARG A 391 7.19 23.05 -5.48
CA ARG A 391 7.35 23.04 -6.94
C ARG A 391 6.04 22.82 -7.68
N ILE A 392 5.02 22.27 -7.03
CA ILE A 392 3.68 22.07 -7.61
C ILE A 392 3.02 23.45 -7.80
N PRO A 393 2.54 23.79 -9.01
CA PRO A 393 1.89 25.09 -9.25
C PRO A 393 0.71 25.37 -8.32
N THR A 394 -0.14 24.38 -8.05
CA THR A 394 -1.23 24.47 -7.06
C THR A 394 -0.72 24.88 -5.67
N MET A 395 0.45 24.37 -5.24
CA MET A 395 1.02 24.73 -3.93
C MET A 395 1.47 26.21 -3.90
N LYS A 396 2.10 26.68 -4.98
CA LYS A 396 2.47 28.11 -5.14
C LYS A 396 1.24 29.01 -5.11
N GLU A 397 0.16 28.61 -5.79
CA GLU A 397 -1.11 29.34 -5.82
C GLU A 397 -1.72 29.41 -4.41
N LEU A 398 -1.75 28.29 -3.67
CA LEU A 398 -2.23 28.26 -2.28
C LEU A 398 -1.45 29.22 -1.37
N ILE A 399 -0.10 29.24 -1.47
CA ILE A 399 0.75 30.12 -0.69
C ILE A 399 0.45 31.59 -1.03
N LYS A 400 0.32 31.91 -2.32
CA LYS A 400 -0.04 33.25 -2.81
C LYS A 400 -1.40 33.70 -2.26
N LEU A 401 -2.45 32.91 -2.45
CA LEU A 401 -3.81 33.23 -2.00
C LEU A 401 -3.90 33.33 -0.47
N ARG A 402 -3.13 32.54 0.28
CA ARG A 402 -2.97 32.70 1.73
C ARG A 402 -2.41 34.06 2.08
N GLY A 403 -1.34 34.49 1.40
CA GLY A 403 -0.71 35.82 1.62
C GLY A 403 -1.63 36.98 1.30
N GLU A 404 -2.54 36.81 0.35
CA GLU A 404 -3.56 37.78 -0.05
C GLU A 404 -4.83 37.74 0.83
N GLY A 405 -4.94 36.77 1.76
CA GLY A 405 -6.16 36.58 2.57
C GLY A 405 -7.37 36.12 1.75
N SER A 406 -7.15 35.50 0.58
CA SER A 406 -8.19 35.12 -0.39
C SER A 406 -8.65 33.66 -0.25
N LEU A 407 -8.09 32.87 0.66
CA LEU A 407 -8.55 31.51 0.96
C LEU A 407 -9.81 31.55 1.84
N ASN A 408 -10.78 30.71 1.54
CA ASN A 408 -11.95 30.50 2.40
C ASN A 408 -11.56 29.72 3.67
N GLU A 409 -12.52 29.53 4.59
CA GLU A 409 -12.30 28.86 5.87
C GLU A 409 -11.76 27.44 5.70
N VAL A 410 -12.33 26.63 4.80
CA VAL A 410 -11.91 25.23 4.55
C VAL A 410 -10.51 25.18 3.96
N GLN A 411 -10.20 26.03 2.99
CA GLN A 411 -8.90 26.11 2.34
C GLN A 411 -7.81 26.59 3.31
N SER A 412 -8.17 27.44 4.27
CA SER A 412 -7.26 27.98 5.29
C SER A 412 -6.93 26.97 6.40
N GLN A 413 -7.71 25.90 6.57
CA GLN A 413 -7.52 24.92 7.66
C GLN A 413 -6.11 24.33 7.68
N TRP A 414 -5.54 24.03 6.52
CA TRP A 414 -4.20 23.44 6.42
C TRP A 414 -3.09 24.42 6.86
N PHE A 415 -3.35 25.72 6.79
CA PHE A 415 -2.40 26.78 7.12
C PHE A 415 -2.57 27.35 8.54
N ARG A 416 -3.38 26.71 9.39
CA ARG A 416 -3.49 27.10 10.81
C ARG A 416 -2.13 27.07 11.47
N GLU A 417 -1.85 28.01 12.37
CA GLU A 417 -0.57 28.09 13.08
C GLU A 417 -0.36 26.92 14.04
N LYS A 418 -1.45 26.36 14.59
CA LYS A 418 -1.45 25.24 15.53
C LYS A 418 -2.40 24.14 15.11
N LYS A 419 -2.10 22.91 15.50
CA LYS A 419 -2.97 21.75 15.35
C LYS A 419 -3.76 21.46 16.62
N SER A 420 -4.98 20.95 16.49
CA SER A 420 -5.69 20.33 17.60
C SER A 420 -4.90 19.09 18.07
N LYS A 421 -4.85 18.88 19.40
CA LYS A 421 -4.21 17.69 19.96
C LYS A 421 -4.86 16.41 19.47
N GLU A 422 -6.20 16.44 19.35
CA GLU A 422 -7.02 15.33 18.89
C GLU A 422 -8.00 15.79 17.81
N GLU A 423 -8.21 14.94 16.82
CA GLU A 423 -9.19 15.16 15.79
C GLU A 423 -9.99 13.87 15.57
N LEU A 424 -11.28 14.01 15.28
CA LEU A 424 -12.17 12.91 14.96
C LEU A 424 -12.99 13.29 13.73
N PHE A 425 -13.01 12.41 12.74
CA PHE A 425 -13.74 12.62 11.49
C PHE A 425 -14.70 11.47 11.20
N ASP A 426 -15.89 11.78 10.70
CA ASP A 426 -16.82 10.81 10.11
C ASP A 426 -16.51 10.70 8.60
N CYS A 427 -15.58 9.84 8.24
CA CYS A 427 -15.09 9.72 6.87
C CYS A 427 -16.16 9.24 5.85
N LEU A 428 -17.32 8.76 6.31
CA LEU A 428 -18.43 8.41 5.45
C LEU A 428 -19.24 9.66 5.02
N ASN A 429 -19.52 10.56 5.97
CA ASN A 429 -20.31 11.78 5.74
C ASN A 429 -19.43 12.99 5.43
N ASP A 430 -18.16 12.94 5.82
CA ASP A 430 -17.14 13.97 5.56
C ASP A 430 -15.89 13.30 4.92
N PRO A 431 -15.97 12.89 3.65
CA PRO A 431 -14.87 12.19 2.97
C PRO A 431 -13.63 13.05 2.76
N HIS A 432 -13.71 14.35 3.00
CA HIS A 432 -12.59 15.28 2.92
C HIS A 432 -12.00 15.65 4.28
N GLU A 433 -12.57 15.12 5.37
CA GLU A 433 -12.06 15.29 6.74
C GLU A 433 -11.84 16.78 7.09
N ILE A 434 -12.93 17.55 6.95
CA ILE A 434 -12.96 19.01 7.16
C ILE A 434 -13.50 19.35 8.54
N ASN A 435 -14.46 18.55 9.04
CA ASN A 435 -15.21 18.82 10.25
C ASN A 435 -14.69 17.99 11.42
N ASN A 436 -13.87 18.60 12.28
CA ASN A 436 -13.37 17.92 13.48
C ASN A 436 -14.47 17.78 14.54
N LEU A 437 -14.87 16.54 14.84
CA LEU A 437 -15.93 16.17 15.77
C LEU A 437 -15.42 15.92 17.21
N ALA A 438 -14.11 16.03 17.48
CA ALA A 438 -13.50 15.63 18.74
C ALA A 438 -14.06 16.34 19.97
N ASN A 439 -14.59 17.56 19.83
CA ASN A 439 -15.16 18.35 20.92
C ASN A 439 -16.69 18.24 21.02
N GLN A 440 -17.35 17.47 20.15
CA GLN A 440 -18.79 17.33 20.16
C GLN A 440 -19.23 16.23 21.13
N ALA A 441 -20.19 16.53 22.01
CA ALA A 441 -20.63 15.64 23.08
C ALA A 441 -21.15 14.29 22.56
N GLU A 442 -21.84 14.27 21.45
CA GLU A 442 -22.44 13.09 20.83
C GLU A 442 -21.39 12.06 20.32
N TYR A 443 -20.16 12.51 20.02
CA TYR A 443 -19.09 11.64 19.52
C TYR A 443 -18.06 11.22 20.61
N GLN A 444 -18.24 11.61 21.87
CA GLN A 444 -17.25 11.35 22.93
C GLN A 444 -17.01 9.85 23.17
N ASN A 445 -18.03 9.01 23.08
CA ASN A 445 -17.85 7.56 23.22
C ASN A 445 -16.99 6.99 22.10
N LYS A 446 -17.18 7.44 20.85
CA LYS A 446 -16.38 7.03 19.70
C LYS A 446 -14.94 7.56 19.80
N LEU A 447 -14.75 8.78 20.27
CA LEU A 447 -13.44 9.35 20.53
C LEU A 447 -12.65 8.51 21.56
N ILE A 448 -13.30 8.12 22.65
CA ILE A 448 -12.69 7.29 23.71
C ILE A 448 -12.33 5.90 23.16
N GLU A 449 -13.21 5.27 22.40
CA GLU A 449 -12.97 3.97 21.77
C GLU A 449 -11.70 4.02 20.89
N LEU A 450 -11.62 4.96 19.97
CA LEU A 450 -10.49 5.06 19.03
C LEU A 450 -9.19 5.54 19.72
N ARG A 451 -9.32 6.35 20.80
CA ARG A 451 -8.19 6.72 21.65
C ARG A 451 -7.59 5.50 22.33
N ASN A 452 -8.42 4.63 22.91
CA ASN A 452 -7.98 3.40 23.57
C ASN A 452 -7.33 2.44 22.55
N GLU A 453 -7.89 2.32 21.36
CA GLU A 453 -7.29 1.52 20.29
C GLU A 453 -5.93 2.09 19.84
N MET A 454 -5.78 3.41 19.77
CA MET A 454 -4.50 4.05 19.51
C MET A 454 -3.46 3.66 20.56
N ASP A 455 -3.81 3.75 21.84
CA ASP A 455 -2.89 3.44 22.95
C ASP A 455 -2.52 1.95 22.96
N ARG A 456 -3.48 1.07 22.67
CA ARG A 456 -3.25 -0.37 22.49
C ARG A 456 -2.22 -0.63 21.36
N TRP A 457 -2.47 -0.06 20.19
CA TRP A 457 -1.61 -0.23 19.01
C TRP A 457 -0.18 0.28 19.26
N LEU A 458 -0.03 1.50 19.79
CA LEU A 458 1.29 2.07 20.10
C LEU A 458 2.09 1.18 21.05
N THR A 459 1.41 0.59 22.05
CA THR A 459 2.02 -0.34 23.00
C THR A 459 2.45 -1.64 22.31
N GLU A 460 1.56 -2.22 21.50
CA GLU A 460 1.80 -3.49 20.79
C GLU A 460 3.01 -3.41 19.85
N ILE A 461 3.12 -2.33 19.07
CA ILE A 461 4.23 -2.17 18.13
C ILE A 461 5.46 -1.48 18.74
N ASN A 462 5.42 -1.15 20.03
CA ASN A 462 6.45 -0.40 20.76
C ASN A 462 6.83 0.93 20.05
N ASP A 463 5.82 1.64 19.54
CA ASP A 463 6.00 2.98 18.96
C ASP A 463 6.23 4.02 20.06
N GLN A 464 7.20 4.89 19.86
CA GLN A 464 7.60 5.93 20.80
C GLN A 464 7.55 7.32 20.13
N PRO A 465 6.35 7.91 19.96
CA PRO A 465 6.17 9.17 19.22
C PRO A 465 7.00 10.35 19.74
N ASN A 466 7.34 10.33 21.03
CA ASN A 466 8.14 11.39 21.67
C ASN A 466 9.64 11.11 21.68
N LEU A 467 10.11 9.99 21.11
CA LEU A 467 11.53 9.67 21.04
C LEU A 467 12.23 10.59 20.03
N PRO A 468 13.22 11.40 20.44
CA PRO A 468 13.99 12.20 19.49
C PRO A 468 14.64 11.32 18.42
N GLU A 469 14.68 11.80 17.16
CA GLU A 469 15.23 11.01 16.04
C GLU A 469 16.70 10.63 16.26
N ARG A 470 17.48 11.47 16.95
CA ARG A 470 18.87 11.13 17.34
C ARG A 470 18.92 9.92 18.27
N ASP A 471 18.00 9.83 19.23
CA ASP A 471 17.95 8.71 20.17
C ASP A 471 17.43 7.43 19.48
N LEU A 472 16.52 7.59 18.52
CA LEU A 472 16.15 6.50 17.62
C LEU A 472 17.37 5.96 16.87
N ILE A 473 18.20 6.82 16.29
CA ILE A 473 19.43 6.41 15.58
C ILE A 473 20.38 5.66 16.52
N ASN A 474 20.60 6.19 17.73
CA ASN A 474 21.43 5.52 18.74
C ASN A 474 20.92 4.11 19.05
N LYS A 475 19.61 3.95 19.22
CA LYS A 475 18.95 2.66 19.44
C LYS A 475 19.13 1.72 18.24
N LEU A 476 18.91 2.21 17.01
CA LEU A 476 19.05 1.45 15.77
C LEU A 476 20.51 0.98 15.55
N TRP A 477 21.48 1.75 15.98
CA TRP A 477 22.89 1.44 15.86
C TRP A 477 23.49 0.75 17.10
N GLU A 478 22.64 0.29 18.04
CA GLU A 478 23.10 -0.41 19.25
C GLU A 478 24.11 0.46 20.07
N ASN A 479 23.86 1.80 20.11
CA ASN A 479 24.71 2.82 20.71
C ASN A 479 26.13 2.93 20.13
N LYS A 480 26.35 2.47 18.90
CA LYS A 480 27.61 2.70 18.17
C LYS A 480 27.64 4.10 17.56
N LEU A 481 28.84 4.66 17.39
CA LEU A 481 29.03 5.99 16.79
C LEU A 481 28.81 6.01 15.27
N GLU A 482 28.92 4.86 14.62
CA GLU A 482 28.80 4.69 13.19
C GLU A 482 27.81 3.57 12.85
N LYS A 483 27.27 3.62 11.62
CA LYS A 483 26.38 2.60 11.09
C LYS A 483 27.01 1.21 11.23
N PRO A 484 26.33 0.24 11.88
CA PRO A 484 26.87 -1.09 12.08
C PRO A 484 27.14 -1.81 10.75
N LYS A 485 28.16 -2.65 10.73
CA LYS A 485 28.52 -3.51 9.59
C LYS A 485 28.25 -4.96 9.89
N THR A 486 27.68 -5.66 8.93
CA THR A 486 27.47 -7.12 8.97
C THR A 486 28.83 -7.83 8.97
N THR A 487 29.02 -8.77 9.87
CA THR A 487 30.26 -9.57 9.96
C THR A 487 30.48 -10.38 8.69
N THR A 488 31.74 -10.59 8.34
CA THR A 488 32.13 -11.42 7.20
C THR A 488 31.69 -12.86 7.44
N PRO A 489 31.02 -13.51 6.46
CA PRO A 489 30.62 -14.91 6.60
C PRO A 489 31.84 -15.84 6.73
N VAL A 490 31.65 -16.94 7.45
CA VAL A 490 32.61 -18.01 7.62
C VAL A 490 32.12 -19.25 6.89
N VAL A 491 33.03 -19.92 6.16
CA VAL A 491 32.72 -21.14 5.42
C VAL A 491 33.40 -22.31 6.12
N SER A 492 32.65 -23.37 6.41
CA SER A 492 33.16 -24.65 6.89
C SER A 492 32.73 -25.77 5.94
N ILE A 493 33.48 -26.88 5.96
CA ILE A 493 33.21 -28.05 5.14
C ILE A 493 33.16 -29.26 6.03
N THR A 494 32.08 -30.00 5.95
CA THR A 494 31.91 -31.29 6.64
C THR A 494 31.36 -32.29 5.64
N GLU A 495 32.04 -33.41 5.47
CA GLU A 495 31.65 -34.48 4.53
C GLU A 495 31.43 -34.01 3.08
N GLY A 496 32.18 -32.99 2.64
CA GLY A 496 32.06 -32.39 1.32
C GLY A 496 30.89 -31.44 1.13
N GLU A 497 30.14 -31.12 2.19
CA GLU A 497 29.09 -30.11 2.19
C GLU A 497 29.61 -28.80 2.76
N ILE A 498 29.23 -27.71 2.08
CA ILE A 498 29.55 -26.33 2.47
C ILE A 498 28.48 -25.80 3.41
N THR A 499 28.93 -25.43 4.61
CA THR A 499 28.13 -24.68 5.59
C THR A 499 28.63 -23.25 5.65
N ILE A 500 27.72 -22.29 5.63
CA ILE A 500 28.03 -20.84 5.66
C ILE A 500 27.33 -20.22 6.86
N GLU A 501 28.08 -19.55 7.71
CA GLU A 501 27.59 -18.92 8.92
C GLU A 501 27.96 -17.42 8.95
N CYS A 502 27.15 -16.61 9.64
CA CYS A 502 27.43 -15.20 9.87
C CYS A 502 27.17 -14.83 11.34
N GLY A 503 28.15 -14.23 12.00
CA GLY A 503 28.05 -13.84 13.40
C GLY A 503 27.07 -12.69 13.67
N THR A 504 26.63 -11.94 12.65
CA THR A 504 25.60 -10.90 12.82
C THR A 504 24.23 -11.53 12.85
N LYS A 505 23.57 -11.49 14.00
CA LYS A 505 22.19 -11.98 14.16
C LYS A 505 21.26 -11.30 13.16
N GLY A 506 20.47 -12.08 12.43
CA GLY A 506 19.52 -11.58 11.45
C GLY A 506 20.10 -11.24 10.07
N ALA A 507 21.39 -11.49 9.82
CA ALA A 507 21.93 -11.38 8.48
C ALA A 507 21.35 -12.43 7.53
N SER A 508 21.05 -12.03 6.30
CA SER A 508 20.80 -12.95 5.19
C SER A 508 22.10 -13.22 4.47
N ILE A 509 22.35 -14.47 4.12
CA ILE A 509 23.56 -14.89 3.42
C ILE A 509 23.20 -15.14 1.96
N GLY A 510 23.88 -14.46 1.05
CA GLY A 510 23.80 -14.69 -0.39
C GLY A 510 25.07 -15.36 -0.89
N TYR A 511 24.92 -16.28 -1.84
CA TYR A 511 26.05 -16.89 -2.56
C TYR A 511 25.77 -16.99 -4.05
N ARG A 512 26.82 -16.98 -4.85
CA ARG A 512 26.75 -17.29 -6.28
C ARG A 512 27.94 -18.08 -6.73
N ILE A 513 27.72 -18.96 -7.69
CA ILE A 513 28.80 -19.71 -8.34
C ILE A 513 29.46 -18.81 -9.36
N VAL A 514 30.77 -18.69 -9.29
CA VAL A 514 31.59 -17.92 -10.24
C VAL A 514 32.55 -18.91 -10.91
N ASN A 515 32.35 -19.14 -12.20
CA ASN A 515 33.24 -19.92 -13.06
C ASN A 515 33.43 -19.20 -14.40
N GLU A 516 34.27 -19.70 -15.26
CA GLU A 516 34.57 -19.10 -16.57
C GLU A 516 33.31 -18.93 -17.44
N ASN A 517 32.27 -19.75 -17.21
CA ASN A 517 30.99 -19.70 -17.92
C ASN A 517 29.89 -18.94 -17.19
N ALA A 518 30.11 -18.52 -15.93
CA ALA A 518 29.12 -17.80 -15.16
C ALA A 518 29.06 -16.32 -15.54
N SER A 519 27.86 -15.80 -15.76
CA SER A 519 27.69 -14.37 -15.94
C SER A 519 28.16 -13.61 -14.69
N PRO A 520 29.02 -12.58 -14.82
CA PRO A 520 29.41 -11.73 -13.70
C PRO A 520 28.21 -11.04 -13.02
N SER A 521 27.07 -10.99 -13.70
CA SER A 521 25.81 -10.41 -13.21
C SER A 521 24.80 -11.44 -12.70
N ALA A 522 25.20 -12.71 -12.51
CA ALA A 522 24.33 -13.74 -11.95
C ALA A 522 23.83 -13.31 -10.55
N PRO A 523 22.52 -13.48 -10.25
CA PRO A 523 21.97 -13.10 -8.96
C PRO A 523 22.54 -13.97 -7.84
N TYR A 524 22.69 -13.39 -6.66
CA TYR A 524 23.00 -14.17 -5.47
C TYR A 524 21.81 -15.06 -5.11
N GLN A 525 22.05 -16.33 -4.88
CA GLN A 525 21.09 -17.27 -4.30
C GLN A 525 21.00 -17.07 -2.78
N VAL A 526 19.85 -17.35 -2.20
CA VAL A 526 19.67 -17.29 -0.75
C VAL A 526 20.21 -18.57 -0.13
N TYR A 527 21.20 -18.47 0.75
CA TYR A 527 21.70 -19.63 1.50
C TYR A 527 20.65 -20.05 2.54
N THR A 528 20.30 -21.34 2.54
CA THR A 528 19.28 -21.90 3.44
C THR A 528 19.73 -23.16 4.15
N VAL A 529 20.47 -24.02 3.46
CA VAL A 529 20.95 -25.32 3.96
C VAL A 529 22.33 -25.61 3.40
N PRO A 530 23.15 -26.51 4.04
CA PRO A 530 24.39 -26.98 3.49
C PRO A 530 24.22 -27.60 2.10
N PHE A 531 25.18 -27.42 1.23
CA PHE A 531 25.14 -27.93 -0.15
C PHE A 531 26.52 -28.35 -0.64
N LYS A 532 26.54 -29.20 -1.66
CA LYS A 532 27.77 -29.63 -2.34
C LYS A 532 28.08 -28.72 -3.52
N ILE A 533 29.35 -28.47 -3.76
CA ILE A 533 29.85 -27.74 -4.93
C ILE A 533 30.79 -28.63 -5.75
N GLU A 534 30.67 -28.53 -7.06
CA GLU A 534 31.57 -29.28 -7.96
C GLU A 534 33.00 -28.75 -7.88
N LYS A 535 33.96 -29.65 -8.05
CA LYS A 535 35.40 -29.34 -8.07
C LYS A 535 35.69 -28.24 -9.11
N GLY A 536 36.50 -27.27 -8.72
CA GLY A 536 36.91 -26.18 -9.60
C GLY A 536 35.93 -25.00 -9.67
N ASN A 537 34.71 -25.13 -9.15
CA ASN A 537 33.83 -24.02 -9.00
C ASN A 537 34.26 -23.11 -7.83
N HIS A 538 34.03 -21.82 -7.98
CA HIS A 538 34.28 -20.80 -6.97
C HIS A 538 32.96 -20.27 -6.47
N LEU A 539 32.86 -19.95 -5.18
CA LEU A 539 31.73 -19.22 -4.59
C LEU A 539 32.16 -17.81 -4.27
N GLU A 540 31.32 -16.88 -4.59
CA GLU A 540 31.32 -15.54 -3.99
C GLU A 540 30.17 -15.48 -2.99
N ILE A 541 30.47 -15.07 -1.75
CA ILE A 541 29.56 -15.13 -0.61
C ILE A 541 29.54 -13.76 0.07
N ILE A 542 28.38 -13.28 0.42
CA ILE A 542 28.15 -12.01 1.12
C ILE A 542 27.03 -12.16 2.15
N ALA A 543 27.15 -11.51 3.28
CA ALA A 543 26.10 -11.43 4.27
C ALA A 543 25.60 -9.98 4.41
N HIS A 544 24.30 -9.80 4.63
CA HIS A 544 23.71 -8.48 4.80
C HIS A 544 22.53 -8.54 5.78
N ARG A 545 22.61 -7.79 6.86
CA ARG A 545 21.47 -7.48 7.74
C ARG A 545 20.82 -6.17 7.28
N ILE A 546 19.51 -6.15 7.17
CA ILE A 546 18.75 -4.91 6.83
C ILE A 546 19.15 -3.78 7.79
N GLY A 547 19.49 -2.62 7.24
CA GLY A 547 19.87 -1.43 7.98
C GLY A 547 21.35 -1.36 8.40
N PHE A 548 22.11 -2.45 8.26
CA PHE A 548 23.57 -2.46 8.46
C PHE A 548 24.28 -2.29 7.12
N GLU A 549 25.56 -2.01 7.14
CA GLU A 549 26.39 -2.18 5.96
C GLU A 549 26.54 -3.67 5.64
N ALA A 550 26.55 -4.03 4.36
CA ALA A 550 26.83 -5.39 3.96
C ALA A 550 28.26 -5.81 4.37
N SER A 551 28.47 -7.10 4.59
CA SER A 551 29.83 -7.62 4.78
C SER A 551 30.69 -7.39 3.54
N ASN A 552 31.99 -7.48 3.68
CA ASN A 552 32.85 -7.66 2.52
C ASN A 552 32.51 -9.03 1.88
N PRO A 553 32.43 -9.12 0.53
CA PRO A 553 32.30 -10.41 -0.12
C PRO A 553 33.56 -11.25 0.07
N ILE A 554 33.39 -12.55 0.27
CA ILE A 554 34.49 -13.51 0.29
C ILE A 554 34.41 -14.43 -0.93
N LYS A 555 35.56 -14.89 -1.39
CA LYS A 555 35.68 -15.91 -2.44
C LYS A 555 36.14 -17.20 -1.82
N TYR A 556 35.41 -18.29 -2.06
CA TYR A 556 35.77 -19.62 -1.68
C TYR A 556 36.04 -20.47 -2.93
N ILE A 557 37.16 -21.21 -2.95
CA ILE A 557 37.56 -22.06 -4.05
C ILE A 557 37.40 -23.50 -3.61
N SER A 558 36.57 -24.28 -4.32
CA SER A 558 36.42 -25.72 -4.03
C SER A 558 37.71 -26.45 -4.36
N LYS A 559 38.24 -27.10 -3.35
CA LYS A 559 39.44 -27.95 -3.46
C LYS A 559 39.10 -29.45 -3.70
N PHE A 560 37.80 -29.78 -3.66
CA PHE A 560 37.30 -31.14 -3.74
C PHE A 560 36.56 -31.41 -5.03
#